data_0ae1f7b838ed0b307a7a32ae46fa88b2
#
_entry.id   0ae1f7b838ed0b307a7a32ae46fa88b2
#
_cell.length_a   1.000
_cell.length_b   1.000
_cell.length_c   1.000
_cell.angle_alpha   90.00
_cell.angle_beta   90.00
_cell.angle_gamma   90.00
#
_symmetry.space_group_name_H-M   'P 1'
#
loop_
_entity.id
_entity.type
_entity.pdbx_description
1 polymer ?
#
loop_
_entity_poly.entity_id
_entity_poly.type
_entity_poly.pdbx_seq_one_letter_code
_entity_poly.pdbx_strand_id
1 'polypeptide(L)'
;MNNFLEDEFELTVVDSKKLDGYDNANFLITTSEKQYIFKTYPYSDFLFDIIKAENDTLLFLADNFHSSIPKPIAFKNKKLQKKISSENQLKVYRLLSFLEGNFLGDCTPTKEIFQSLGCFIAELDKQLQIYTNYT
;
A
#
# COMPACT_ATOMS: atom_id res chain seq x y z
N MET A 1 -11.46 13.11 -7.60
CA MET A 1 -10.37 12.34 -6.95
C MET A 1 -9.26 13.23 -6.44
N ASN A 2 -8.68 14.11 -7.25
CA ASN A 2 -7.57 14.97 -6.80
C ASN A 2 -7.94 15.85 -5.61
N ASN A 3 -9.10 16.51 -5.65
CA ASN A 3 -9.58 17.32 -4.53
C ASN A 3 -9.74 16.50 -3.24
N PHE A 4 -10.24 15.26 -3.35
CA PHE A 4 -10.34 14.35 -2.21
C PHE A 4 -8.97 14.06 -1.59
N LEU A 5 -7.96 13.75 -2.42
CA LEU A 5 -6.60 13.46 -1.95
C LEU A 5 -5.95 14.69 -1.30
N GLU A 6 -6.17 15.87 -1.87
CA GLU A 6 -5.66 17.12 -1.32
C GLU A 6 -6.30 17.43 0.03
N ASP A 7 -7.62 17.23 0.15
CA ASP A 7 -8.35 17.52 1.38
C ASP A 7 -8.06 16.50 2.48
N GLU A 8 -7.89 15.23 2.14
CA GLU A 8 -7.76 14.14 3.12
C GLU A 8 -6.32 13.82 3.52
N PHE A 9 -5.33 14.15 2.68
CA PHE A 9 -3.91 13.84 2.91
C PHE A 9 -2.97 15.03 2.89
N GLU A 10 -3.47 16.24 2.64
CA GLU A 10 -2.64 17.45 2.49
C GLU A 10 -1.61 17.34 1.36
N LEU A 11 -1.94 16.62 0.30
CA LEU A 11 -1.06 16.43 -0.85
C LEU A 11 -1.45 17.39 -1.97
N THR A 12 -0.46 17.96 -2.64
CA THR A 12 -0.68 18.69 -3.90
C THR A 12 -0.45 17.73 -5.07
N VAL A 13 -1.53 17.26 -5.67
CA VAL A 13 -1.51 16.27 -6.75
C VAL A 13 -1.16 16.95 -8.07
N VAL A 14 -0.08 16.50 -8.71
CA VAL A 14 0.34 16.96 -10.03
C VAL A 14 -0.27 16.11 -11.14
N ASP A 15 -0.33 14.80 -10.94
CA ASP A 15 -0.87 13.84 -11.89
C ASP A 15 -1.45 12.62 -11.21
N SER A 16 -2.42 11.98 -11.84
CA SER A 16 -2.99 10.71 -11.39
C SER A 16 -3.25 9.79 -12.57
N LYS A 17 -2.80 8.56 -12.47
CA LYS A 17 -2.92 7.54 -13.52
C LYS A 17 -3.54 6.28 -12.95
N LYS A 18 -4.62 5.80 -13.57
CA LYS A 18 -5.21 4.52 -13.21
C LYS A 18 -4.28 3.38 -13.62
N LEU A 19 -4.07 2.44 -12.70
CA LEU A 19 -3.28 1.23 -12.91
C LEU A 19 -4.20 0.02 -13.08
N ASP A 20 -3.69 -1.02 -13.71
CA ASP A 20 -4.40 -2.28 -13.82
C ASP A 20 -4.55 -2.95 -12.45
N GLY A 21 -5.70 -3.56 -12.20
CA GLY A 21 -5.99 -4.29 -10.96
C GLY A 21 -7.18 -5.22 -11.17
N TYR A 22 -7.25 -6.30 -10.39
CA TYR A 22 -8.31 -7.31 -10.53
C TYR A 22 -9.57 -6.92 -9.74
N ASP A 23 -9.47 -6.85 -8.42
CA ASP A 23 -10.63 -6.68 -7.53
C ASP A 23 -10.78 -5.27 -6.97
N ASN A 24 -9.83 -4.39 -7.26
CA ASN A 24 -9.79 -3.04 -6.74
C ASN A 24 -9.31 -2.06 -7.80
N ALA A 25 -9.62 -0.79 -7.62
CA ALA A 25 -9.06 0.26 -8.45
C ALA A 25 -7.81 0.84 -7.78
N ASN A 26 -6.73 0.91 -8.54
CA ASN A 26 -5.44 1.44 -8.11
C ASN A 26 -5.09 2.66 -8.97
N PHE A 27 -4.54 3.68 -8.33
CA PHE A 27 -4.11 4.90 -9.01
C PHE A 27 -2.71 5.27 -8.56
N LEU A 28 -1.83 5.54 -9.52
CA LEU A 28 -0.54 6.15 -9.25
C LEU A 28 -0.76 7.66 -9.09
N ILE A 29 -0.42 8.18 -7.93
CA ILE A 29 -0.56 9.59 -7.59
C ILE A 29 0.83 10.21 -7.58
N THR A 30 1.03 11.23 -8.39
CA THR A 30 2.29 11.97 -8.47
C THR A 30 2.12 13.33 -7.82
N THR A 31 3.00 13.65 -6.88
CA THR A 31 3.16 14.98 -6.31
C THR A 31 4.49 15.59 -6.77
N SER A 32 4.77 16.82 -6.39
CA SER A 32 6.06 17.46 -6.70
C SER A 32 7.26 16.77 -6.04
N GLU A 33 7.04 16.01 -4.97
CA GLU A 33 8.10 15.41 -4.17
C GLU A 33 8.16 13.89 -4.29
N LYS A 34 7.01 13.22 -4.29
CA LYS A 34 6.88 11.77 -4.18
C LYS A 34 5.73 11.22 -5.01
N GLN A 35 5.74 9.91 -5.16
CA GLN A 35 4.63 9.15 -5.73
C GLN A 35 4.01 8.25 -4.68
N TYR A 36 2.71 7.96 -4.87
CA TYR A 36 1.90 7.14 -3.96
C TYR A 36 1.00 6.22 -4.77
N ILE A 37 0.52 5.16 -4.13
CA ILE A 37 -0.55 4.31 -4.67
C ILE A 37 -1.81 4.56 -3.87
N PHE A 38 -2.83 5.09 -4.51
CA PHE A 38 -4.17 5.23 -3.96
C PHE A 38 -5.00 4.02 -4.34
N LYS A 39 -5.54 3.34 -3.35
CA LYS A 39 -6.32 2.11 -3.54
C LYS A 39 -7.75 2.29 -3.07
N THR A 40 -8.68 1.84 -3.89
CA THR A 40 -10.10 1.82 -3.56
C THR A 40 -10.65 0.40 -3.69
N TYR A 41 -11.45 -0.01 -2.73
CA TYR A 41 -12.03 -1.36 -2.67
C TYR A 41 -13.54 -1.27 -2.44
N PRO A 42 -14.35 -2.19 -3.00
CA PRO A 42 -15.72 -2.35 -2.54
C PRO A 42 -15.74 -2.62 -1.03
N TYR A 43 -16.66 -2.00 -0.30
CA TYR A 43 -16.75 -2.20 1.14
C TYR A 43 -17.40 -3.52 1.50
N SER A 44 -16.80 -4.23 2.46
CA SER A 44 -17.45 -5.21 3.31
C SER A 44 -16.77 -5.14 4.68
N ASP A 45 -17.46 -5.55 5.74
CA ASP A 45 -16.88 -5.56 7.09
C ASP A 45 -15.61 -6.44 7.14
N PHE A 46 -15.69 -7.61 6.51
CA PHE A 46 -14.56 -8.54 6.41
C PHE A 46 -13.35 -7.93 5.71
N LEU A 47 -13.57 -7.29 4.56
CA LEU A 47 -12.48 -6.66 3.80
C LEU A 47 -11.89 -5.47 4.56
N PHE A 48 -12.72 -4.68 5.22
CA PHE A 48 -12.24 -3.55 6.04
C PHE A 48 -11.30 -4.01 7.15
N ASP A 49 -11.64 -5.10 7.83
CA ASP A 49 -10.81 -5.68 8.89
C ASP A 49 -9.50 -6.28 8.34
N ILE A 50 -9.55 -6.92 7.15
CA ILE A 50 -8.34 -7.41 6.49
C ILE A 50 -7.41 -6.25 6.13
N ILE A 51 -7.93 -5.18 5.55
CA ILE A 51 -7.13 -4.00 5.18
C ILE A 51 -6.52 -3.37 6.42
N LYS A 52 -7.26 -3.31 7.52
CA LYS A 52 -6.74 -2.82 8.80
C LYS A 52 -5.56 -3.68 9.28
N ALA A 53 -5.72 -5.00 9.29
CA ALA A 53 -4.66 -5.92 9.70
C ALA A 53 -3.42 -5.81 8.80
N GLU A 54 -3.62 -5.67 7.50
CA GLU A 54 -2.54 -5.47 6.53
C GLU A 54 -1.80 -4.15 6.78
N ASN A 55 -2.51 -3.05 7.00
CA ASN A 55 -1.91 -1.76 7.32
C ASN A 55 -1.11 -1.81 8.63
N ASP A 56 -1.64 -2.42 9.67
CA ASP A 56 -0.95 -2.58 10.95
C ASP A 56 0.34 -3.41 10.79
N THR A 57 0.30 -4.48 9.99
CA THR A 57 1.45 -5.31 9.67
C THR A 57 2.50 -4.52 8.89
N LEU A 58 2.09 -3.75 7.89
CA LEU A 58 3.01 -2.91 7.10
C LEU A 58 3.69 -1.85 7.96
N LEU A 59 2.98 -1.25 8.92
CA LEU A 59 3.60 -0.32 9.87
C LEU A 59 4.63 -1.00 10.77
N PHE A 60 4.33 -2.18 11.28
CA PHE A 60 5.30 -2.96 12.04
C PHE A 60 6.55 -3.25 11.22
N LEU A 61 6.38 -3.69 9.98
CA LEU A 61 7.50 -3.98 9.08
C LEU A 61 8.30 -2.73 8.74
N ALA A 62 7.66 -1.58 8.60
CA ALA A 62 8.37 -0.33 8.33
C ALA A 62 9.40 0.02 9.41
N ASP A 63 9.14 -0.35 10.66
CA ASP A 63 10.04 -0.09 11.79
C ASP A 63 11.07 -1.21 12.02
N ASN A 64 10.80 -2.43 11.54
CA ASN A 64 11.56 -3.63 11.93
C ASN A 64 12.19 -4.38 10.75
N PHE A 65 11.90 -3.98 9.52
CA PHE A 65 12.33 -4.68 8.32
C PHE A 65 13.27 -3.78 7.50
N HIS A 66 14.40 -4.33 7.05
CA HIS A 66 15.44 -3.55 6.37
C HIS A 66 15.16 -3.29 4.89
N SER A 67 14.41 -4.17 4.25
CA SER A 67 14.06 -4.01 2.83
C SER A 67 12.89 -3.05 2.65
N SER A 68 12.83 -2.42 1.49
CA SER A 68 11.73 -1.51 1.15
C SER A 68 10.42 -2.26 0.98
N ILE A 69 9.39 -1.77 1.64
CA ILE A 69 8.01 -2.26 1.53
C ILE A 69 7.07 -1.07 1.39
N PRO A 70 5.85 -1.26 0.87
CA PRO A 70 4.87 -0.18 0.87
C PRO A 70 4.56 0.25 2.31
N LYS A 71 4.53 1.56 2.53
CA LYS A 71 4.19 2.13 3.85
C LYS A 71 2.81 2.77 3.78
N PRO A 72 1.88 2.43 4.69
CA PRO A 72 0.61 3.13 4.78
C PRO A 72 0.80 4.60 5.12
N ILE A 73 0.05 5.46 4.44
CA ILE A 73 0.04 6.90 4.67
C ILE A 73 -1.27 7.27 5.37
N ALA A 74 -1.15 7.93 6.50
CA ALA A 74 -2.32 8.31 7.31
C ALA A 74 -3.13 9.43 6.66
N PHE A 75 -4.45 9.31 6.74
CA PHE A 75 -5.37 10.42 6.52
C PHE A 75 -5.14 11.52 7.57
N LYS A 76 -5.67 12.71 7.35
CA LYS A 76 -5.63 13.82 8.34
C LYS A 76 -6.16 13.41 9.72
N ASN A 77 -7.16 12.53 9.77
CA ASN A 77 -7.71 11.99 11.01
C ASN A 77 -6.84 10.90 11.66
N LYS A 78 -5.63 10.68 11.15
CA LYS A 78 -4.63 9.68 11.59
C LYS A 78 -5.02 8.22 11.38
N LYS A 79 -6.13 7.94 10.72
CA LYS A 79 -6.51 6.58 10.32
C LYS A 79 -5.78 6.19 9.03
N LEU A 80 -5.58 4.88 8.83
CA LEU A 80 -4.84 4.34 7.68
C LEU A 80 -5.77 3.83 6.57
N GLN A 81 -7.03 3.62 6.86
CA GLN A 81 -8.08 3.30 5.91
C GLN A 81 -9.35 4.04 6.29
N LYS A 82 -10.16 4.34 5.32
CA LYS A 82 -11.39 5.10 5.51
C LYS A 82 -12.53 4.53 4.68
N LYS A 83 -13.70 4.42 5.31
CA LYS A 83 -14.93 4.03 4.65
C LYS A 83 -15.59 5.27 4.08
N ILE A 84 -15.82 5.27 2.78
CA ILE A 84 -16.34 6.43 2.03
C ILE A 84 -17.52 5.99 1.17
N SER A 85 -18.59 6.79 1.18
CA SER A 85 -19.68 6.63 0.23
C SER A 85 -19.35 7.40 -1.05
N SER A 86 -19.33 6.71 -2.18
CA SER A 86 -19.03 7.27 -3.49
C SER A 86 -19.99 6.67 -4.52
N GLU A 87 -20.68 7.49 -5.29
CA GLU A 87 -21.61 7.06 -6.34
C GLU A 87 -22.65 6.04 -5.83
N ASN A 88 -23.23 6.29 -4.65
CA ASN A 88 -24.17 5.41 -3.96
C ASN A 88 -23.61 4.04 -3.56
N GLN A 89 -22.30 3.89 -3.54
CA GLN A 89 -21.60 2.68 -3.08
C GLN A 89 -20.65 3.01 -1.94
N LEU A 90 -20.57 2.09 -0.98
CA LEU A 90 -19.58 2.16 0.07
C LEU A 90 -18.27 1.57 -0.45
N LYS A 91 -17.18 2.32 -0.25
CA LYS A 91 -15.82 1.90 -0.62
C LYS A 91 -14.88 2.09 0.56
N VAL A 92 -13.79 1.34 0.54
CA VAL A 92 -12.66 1.54 1.45
C VAL A 92 -11.54 2.19 0.67
N TYR A 93 -10.97 3.26 1.22
CA TYR A 93 -9.86 4.00 0.64
C TYR A 93 -8.64 3.90 1.52
N ARG A 94 -7.46 3.72 0.91
CA ARG A 94 -6.16 3.88 1.56
C ARG A 94 -5.11 4.39 0.59
N LEU A 95 -4.05 4.97 1.16
CA LEU A 95 -2.89 5.46 0.43
C LEU A 95 -1.64 4.73 0.92
N LEU A 96 -0.82 4.27 -0.02
CA LEU A 96 0.46 3.63 0.26
C LEU A 96 1.59 4.38 -0.42
N SER A 97 2.79 4.32 0.13
CA SER A 97 3.98 4.78 -0.58
C SER A 97 4.20 3.94 -1.84
N PHE A 98 4.72 4.58 -2.89
CA PHE A 98 5.09 3.91 -4.13
C PHE A 98 6.53 3.36 -4.04
N LEU A 99 6.72 2.14 -4.50
CA LEU A 99 8.05 1.55 -4.64
C LEU A 99 8.43 1.56 -6.11
N GLU A 100 9.55 2.21 -6.42
CA GLU A 100 10.12 2.19 -7.77
C GLU A 100 10.75 0.84 -8.08
N GLY A 101 10.73 0.45 -9.33
CA GLY A 101 11.34 -0.79 -9.79
C GLY A 101 10.67 -1.36 -11.02
N ASN A 102 11.16 -2.49 -11.47
CA ASN A 102 10.60 -3.26 -12.57
C ASN A 102 9.96 -4.54 -12.02
N PHE A 103 8.93 -5.03 -12.70
CA PHE A 103 8.32 -6.31 -12.33
C PHE A 103 9.30 -7.45 -12.56
N LEU A 104 9.37 -8.36 -11.59
CA LEU A 104 10.25 -9.53 -11.69
C LEU A 104 9.93 -10.36 -12.96
N GLY A 105 8.66 -10.46 -13.34
CA GLY A 105 8.23 -11.17 -14.55
C GLY A 105 8.75 -10.57 -15.85
N ASP A 106 9.12 -9.28 -15.85
CA ASP A 106 9.66 -8.57 -17.02
C ASP A 106 11.18 -8.52 -17.03
N CYS A 107 11.82 -9.07 -16.00
CA CYS A 107 13.28 -9.13 -15.88
C CYS A 107 13.81 -10.47 -16.38
N THR A 108 15.03 -10.46 -16.94
CA THR A 108 15.76 -11.70 -17.21
C THR A 108 16.18 -12.33 -15.88
N PRO A 109 15.75 -13.56 -15.57
CA PRO A 109 16.08 -14.18 -14.29
C PRO A 109 17.59 -14.47 -14.22
N THR A 110 18.19 -14.10 -13.08
CA THR A 110 19.59 -14.40 -12.78
C THR A 110 19.68 -15.11 -11.43
N LYS A 111 20.79 -15.79 -11.18
CA LYS A 111 21.05 -16.42 -9.89
C LYS A 111 20.99 -15.40 -8.75
N GLU A 112 21.55 -14.23 -8.96
CA GLU A 112 21.59 -13.14 -7.97
C GLU A 112 20.19 -12.64 -7.64
N ILE A 113 19.31 -12.51 -8.62
CA ILE A 113 17.91 -12.11 -8.41
C ILE A 113 17.19 -13.15 -7.54
N PHE A 114 17.35 -14.46 -7.83
CA PHE A 114 16.74 -15.52 -7.04
C PHE A 114 17.29 -15.60 -5.62
N GLN A 115 18.59 -15.39 -5.44
CA GLN A 115 19.19 -15.32 -4.10
C GLN A 115 18.66 -14.14 -3.31
N SER A 116 18.57 -12.97 -3.93
CA SER A 116 18.03 -11.77 -3.30
C SER A 116 16.58 -11.95 -2.90
N LEU A 117 15.76 -12.53 -3.77
CA LEU A 117 14.35 -12.84 -3.48
C LEU A 117 14.22 -13.82 -2.31
N GLY A 118 15.04 -14.88 -2.31
CA GLY A 118 15.05 -15.86 -1.22
C GLY A 118 15.43 -15.24 0.12
N CYS A 119 16.44 -14.38 0.15
CA CYS A 119 16.83 -13.64 1.35
C CYS A 119 15.70 -12.71 1.83
N PHE A 120 15.07 -11.99 0.91
CA PHE A 120 13.93 -11.12 1.22
C PHE A 120 12.79 -11.90 1.88
N ILE A 121 12.39 -13.03 1.28
CA ILE A 121 11.31 -13.87 1.80
C ILE A 121 11.68 -14.42 3.20
N ALA A 122 12.90 -14.88 3.39
CA ALA A 122 13.35 -15.43 4.68
C ALA A 122 13.34 -14.37 5.79
N GLU A 123 13.81 -13.16 5.51
CA GLU A 123 13.76 -12.06 6.46
C GLU A 123 12.33 -11.61 6.75
N LEU A 124 11.48 -11.56 5.73
CA LEU A 124 10.07 -11.24 5.90
C LEU A 124 9.37 -12.26 6.82
N ASP A 125 9.60 -13.55 6.59
CA ASP A 125 9.04 -14.62 7.42
C ASP A 125 9.44 -14.49 8.87
N LYS A 126 10.71 -14.18 9.15
CA LYS A 126 11.20 -13.95 10.52
C LYS A 126 10.44 -12.78 11.18
N GLN A 127 10.30 -11.69 10.50
CA GLN A 127 9.61 -10.51 11.05
C GLN A 127 8.13 -10.78 11.28
N LEU A 128 7.47 -11.49 10.37
CA LEU A 128 6.07 -11.85 10.52
C LEU A 128 5.84 -12.80 11.70
N GLN A 129 6.77 -13.71 11.98
CA GLN A 129 6.70 -14.57 13.18
C GLN A 129 6.81 -13.75 14.46
N ILE A 130 7.68 -12.76 14.50
CA ILE A 130 7.80 -11.84 15.64
C ILE A 130 6.50 -11.05 15.82
N TYR A 131 5.94 -10.52 14.76
CA TYR A 131 4.68 -9.77 14.78
C TYR A 131 3.52 -10.61 15.31
N THR A 132 3.41 -11.88 14.89
CA THR A 132 2.39 -12.82 15.38
C THR A 132 2.50 -13.04 16.88
N ASN A 133 3.71 -13.09 17.44
CA ASN A 133 3.94 -13.26 18.87
C ASN A 133 3.60 -12.00 19.70
N TYR A 134 3.48 -10.85 19.04
CA TYR A 134 3.10 -9.58 19.69
C TYR A 134 1.59 -9.40 19.85
N THR A 135 0.82 -10.13 19.09
CA THR A 135 -0.66 -10.07 19.09
C THR A 135 -1.24 -11.28 19.81
#